data_5157ff4f2578fb21e1009c6cbc9bd7b1
#
_entry.id   5157ff4f2578fb21e1009c6cbc9bd7b1
#
_cell.length_a   1.000
_cell.length_b   1.000
_cell.length_c   1.000
_cell.angle_alpha   90.00
_cell.angle_beta   90.00
_cell.angle_gamma   90.00
#
_symmetry.space_group_name_H-M   'P 1'
#
loop_
_entity.id
_entity.type
_entity.pdbx_description
1 polymer ?
#
loop_
_entity_poly.entity_id
_entity_poly.type
_entity_poly.pdbx_seq_one_letter_code
_entity_poly.pdbx_strand_id
1 'polypeptide(L)'
;VPATIKATPLAKIRLIKWLALGGTDTGAWYEASAWQDRSVHVGGVFGGATVVIEGSNADDKSDPIILRDPAGNNLTFSAAGLKQILELPRWIRPKVTAGVGSAINVIVNARGDFR
;
A
#
# COMPACT_ATOMS: atom_id res chain seq x y z
N VAL A 1 -6.73 -16.95 -29.55
CA VAL A 1 -7.67 -15.83 -29.40
C VAL A 1 -7.80 -15.52 -27.92
N PRO A 2 -7.53 -14.28 -27.50
CA PRO A 2 -7.72 -13.91 -26.09
C PRO A 2 -9.17 -14.07 -25.68
N ALA A 3 -9.38 -14.62 -24.50
CA ALA A 3 -10.72 -14.65 -23.94
C ALA A 3 -11.19 -13.27 -23.56
N THR A 4 -12.44 -12.97 -23.84
CA THR A 4 -13.04 -11.71 -23.44
C THR A 4 -13.62 -11.83 -22.05
N ILE A 5 -13.29 -10.88 -21.18
CA ILE A 5 -13.80 -10.84 -19.82
C ILE A 5 -14.77 -9.68 -19.70
N LYS A 6 -15.96 -9.99 -19.21
CA LYS A 6 -16.88 -8.96 -18.74
C LYS A 6 -16.86 -8.95 -17.22
N ALA A 7 -16.60 -7.81 -16.65
CA ALA A 7 -16.61 -7.65 -15.21
C ALA A 7 -17.55 -6.51 -14.83
N THR A 8 -18.39 -6.76 -13.84
CA THR A 8 -19.27 -5.73 -13.30
C THR A 8 -18.58 -5.11 -12.10
N PRO A 9 -18.32 -3.80 -12.08
CA PRO A 9 -17.68 -3.18 -10.93
C PRO A 9 -18.56 -3.32 -9.69
N LEU A 10 -17.94 -3.70 -8.58
CA LEU A 10 -18.59 -3.71 -7.29
C LEU A 10 -18.40 -2.33 -6.65
N ALA A 11 -19.46 -1.81 -6.04
CA ALA A 11 -19.49 -0.43 -5.57
C ALA A 11 -18.60 -0.17 -4.34
N LYS A 12 -17.98 -1.19 -3.75
CA LYS A 12 -17.34 -1.06 -2.44
C LYS A 12 -15.86 -1.37 -2.50
N ILE A 13 -15.19 -0.83 -3.52
CA ILE A 13 -13.74 -0.94 -3.68
C ILE A 13 -13.16 0.46 -3.61
N ARG A 14 -12.05 0.60 -2.89
CA ARG A 14 -11.27 1.82 -2.85
C ARG A 14 -9.86 1.53 -3.32
N LEU A 15 -9.39 2.32 -4.30
CA LEU A 15 -8.01 2.32 -4.71
C LEU A 15 -7.33 3.56 -4.16
N ILE A 16 -6.25 3.35 -3.41
CA ILE A 16 -5.46 4.44 -2.84
C ILE A 16 -4.10 4.39 -3.53
N LYS A 17 -3.69 5.49 -4.17
CA LYS A 17 -2.50 5.53 -4.98
C LYS A 17 -1.55 6.60 -4.49
N TRP A 18 -0.29 6.22 -4.26
CA TRP A 18 0.83 7.13 -4.07
C TRP A 18 1.74 6.93 -5.27
N LEU A 19 1.92 7.97 -6.07
CA LEU A 19 2.58 7.84 -7.37
C LEU A 19 3.88 8.62 -7.40
N ALA A 20 4.86 8.08 -8.12
CA ALA A 20 6.15 8.73 -8.38
C ALA A 20 6.91 9.10 -7.11
N LEU A 21 6.91 8.22 -6.13
CA LEU A 21 7.66 8.44 -4.89
C LEU A 21 9.15 8.33 -5.15
N GLY A 22 9.91 9.34 -4.75
CA GLY A 22 11.37 9.35 -4.87
C GLY A 22 12.08 8.68 -3.71
N GLY A 23 13.41 8.69 -3.72
CA GLY A 23 14.26 7.85 -2.87
C GLY A 23 14.11 8.05 -1.36
N THR A 24 13.57 9.18 -0.89
CA THR A 24 13.38 9.41 0.54
C THR A 24 11.98 9.95 0.84
N ASP A 25 11.06 9.78 -0.09
CA ASP A 25 9.71 10.30 0.08
C ASP A 25 8.93 9.45 1.07
N THR A 26 8.13 10.12 1.88
CA THR A 26 7.13 9.47 2.73
C THR A 26 5.77 9.87 2.20
N GLY A 27 4.94 8.89 1.85
CA GLY A 27 3.60 9.15 1.38
C GLY A 27 2.73 9.78 2.46
N ALA A 28 1.74 10.55 2.06
CA ALA A 28 0.78 11.13 2.99
C ALA A 28 -0.02 10.02 3.67
N TRP A 29 -0.38 10.23 4.92
CA TRP A 29 -1.24 9.29 5.64
C TRP A 29 -2.63 9.25 5.00
N TYR A 30 -3.16 8.05 4.89
CA TYR A 30 -4.54 7.83 4.45
C TYR A 30 -5.32 7.17 5.57
N GLU A 31 -6.49 7.72 5.90
CA GLU A 31 -7.37 7.11 6.88
C GLU A 31 -8.17 5.99 6.21
N ALA A 32 -7.95 4.75 6.66
CA ALA A 32 -8.48 3.58 6.00
C ALA A 32 -9.43 2.77 6.89
N SER A 33 -9.94 3.37 7.97
CA SER A 33 -10.71 2.61 8.96
C SER A 33 -12.00 1.99 8.42
N ALA A 34 -12.57 2.56 7.34
CA ALA A 34 -13.77 2.01 6.71
C ALA A 34 -13.47 0.90 5.71
N TRP A 35 -12.20 0.55 5.49
CA TRP A 35 -11.79 -0.32 4.40
C TRP A 35 -11.04 -1.54 4.92
N GLN A 36 -11.44 -2.70 4.46
CA GLN A 36 -10.94 -4.00 4.87
C GLN A 36 -10.32 -4.74 3.68
N ASP A 37 -9.83 -5.96 3.91
CA ASP A 37 -9.29 -6.84 2.86
C ASP A 37 -8.33 -6.08 1.96
N ARG A 38 -7.28 -5.53 2.56
CA ARG A 38 -6.35 -4.66 1.86
C ARG A 38 -5.23 -5.46 1.22
N SER A 39 -4.90 -5.11 -0.02
CA SER A 39 -3.67 -5.59 -0.67
C SER A 39 -2.88 -4.39 -1.16
N VAL A 40 -1.56 -4.55 -1.21
CA VAL A 40 -0.66 -3.49 -1.67
C VAL A 40 0.13 -3.98 -2.87
N HIS A 41 0.14 -3.17 -3.92
CA HIS A 41 0.91 -3.40 -5.14
C HIS A 41 1.96 -2.31 -5.25
N VAL A 42 3.21 -2.71 -5.31
CA VAL A 42 4.34 -1.79 -5.42
C VAL A 42 5.02 -2.03 -6.76
N GLY A 43 5.28 -0.96 -7.49
CA GLY A 43 5.94 -1.06 -8.79
C GLY A 43 6.68 0.22 -9.14
N GLY A 44 7.19 0.30 -10.36
CA GLY A 44 7.91 1.46 -10.86
C GLY A 44 9.41 1.24 -10.87
N VAL A 45 10.17 2.34 -10.79
CA VAL A 45 11.63 2.33 -10.83
C VAL A 45 12.14 2.46 -9.40
N PHE A 46 12.84 1.43 -8.91
CA PHE A 46 13.32 1.41 -7.52
C PHE A 46 14.65 2.17 -7.33
N GLY A 47 15.59 2.05 -8.26
CA GLY A 47 16.88 2.75 -8.16
C GLY A 47 17.63 2.43 -6.88
N GLY A 48 17.49 1.22 -6.35
CA GLY A 48 18.09 0.81 -5.07
C GLY A 48 17.28 1.20 -3.84
N ALA A 49 16.08 1.73 -4.02
CA ALA A 49 15.21 2.13 -2.91
C ALA A 49 14.54 0.92 -2.27
N THR A 50 14.11 1.10 -1.03
CA THR A 50 13.28 0.15 -0.30
C THR A 50 12.00 0.87 0.13
N VAL A 51 10.87 0.20 -0.01
CA VAL A 51 9.57 0.73 0.38
C VAL A 51 9.03 -0.11 1.52
N VAL A 52 8.59 0.53 2.59
CA VAL A 52 7.86 -0.14 3.67
C VAL A 52 6.46 0.45 3.75
N ILE A 53 5.51 -0.37 4.18
CA ILE A 53 4.14 0.07 4.42
C ILE A 53 3.96 0.17 5.92
N GLU A 54 3.60 1.37 6.39
CA GLU A 54 3.45 1.65 7.81
C GLU A 54 2.01 1.91 8.17
N GLY A 55 1.68 1.68 9.44
CA GLY A 55 0.36 1.99 9.95
C GLY A 55 0.41 2.52 11.37
N SER A 56 -0.65 3.23 11.76
CA SER A 56 -0.83 3.75 13.11
C SER A 56 -2.31 3.83 13.43
N ASN A 57 -2.66 3.59 14.68
CA ASN A 57 -4.01 3.77 15.19
C ASN A 57 -4.16 5.04 16.03
N ALA A 58 -3.07 5.74 16.29
CA ALA A 58 -3.10 6.95 17.11
C ALA A 58 -3.74 8.11 16.35
N ASP A 59 -4.48 8.95 17.05
CA ASP A 59 -5.10 10.14 16.44
C ASP A 59 -4.06 11.05 15.80
N ASP A 60 -2.90 11.18 16.43
CA ASP A 60 -1.81 12.02 15.94
C ASP A 60 -0.85 11.27 15.02
N LYS A 61 -1.17 10.00 14.65
CA LYS A 61 -0.36 9.13 13.79
C LYS A 61 1.04 8.87 14.36
N SER A 62 1.16 8.89 15.68
CA SER A 62 2.43 8.59 16.33
C SER A 62 2.73 7.09 16.32
N ASP A 63 3.99 6.77 16.59
CA ASP A 63 4.48 5.39 16.72
C ASP A 63 4.08 4.49 15.55
N PRO A 64 4.38 4.88 14.30
CA PRO A 64 4.04 4.03 13.16
C PRO A 64 4.83 2.72 13.20
N ILE A 65 4.15 1.64 12.84
CA ILE A 65 4.70 0.29 12.81
C ILE A 65 4.67 -0.22 11.38
N ILE A 66 5.71 -0.93 10.97
CA ILE A 66 5.72 -1.59 9.66
C ILE A 66 4.68 -2.72 9.70
N LEU A 67 3.77 -2.70 8.74
CA LEU A 67 2.74 -3.71 8.62
C LEU A 67 3.30 -5.01 8.07
N ARG A 68 2.57 -6.10 8.23
CA ARG A 68 3.02 -7.43 7.82
C ARG A 68 2.03 -8.07 6.87
N ASP A 69 2.52 -9.06 6.13
CA ASP A 69 1.67 -9.91 5.32
C ASP A 69 1.09 -11.06 6.17
N PRO A 70 0.14 -11.86 5.64
CA PRO A 70 -0.46 -12.96 6.41
C PRO A 70 0.52 -14.03 6.86
N ALA A 71 1.69 -14.13 6.22
CA ALA A 71 2.73 -15.07 6.65
C ALA A 71 3.59 -14.51 7.79
N GLY A 72 3.35 -13.27 8.22
CA GLY A 72 4.07 -12.63 9.32
C GLY A 72 5.33 -11.90 8.89
N ASN A 73 5.57 -11.74 7.59
CA ASN A 73 6.73 -11.01 7.08
C ASN A 73 6.41 -9.53 6.97
N ASN A 74 7.38 -8.68 7.28
CA ASN A 74 7.23 -7.24 7.11
C ASN A 74 6.96 -6.89 5.65
N LEU A 75 6.06 -5.93 5.42
CA LEU A 75 5.79 -5.43 4.08
C LEU A 75 6.90 -4.46 3.67
N THR A 76 8.00 -5.04 3.23
CA THR A 76 9.20 -4.34 2.78
C THR A 76 9.49 -4.78 1.35
N PHE A 77 9.58 -3.83 0.44
CA PHE A 77 9.76 -4.12 -0.98
C PHE A 77 11.03 -3.47 -1.49
N SER A 78 11.91 -4.26 -2.07
CA SER A 78 13.08 -3.77 -2.82
C SER A 78 12.91 -3.98 -4.32
N ALA A 79 11.81 -4.56 -4.72
CA ALA A 79 11.41 -4.78 -6.10
C ALA A 79 9.89 -4.82 -6.18
N ALA A 80 9.35 -4.83 -7.39
CA ALA A 80 7.91 -4.90 -7.60
C ALA A 80 7.31 -6.12 -6.90
N GLY A 81 6.12 -5.95 -6.35
CA GLY A 81 5.44 -7.03 -5.65
C GLY A 81 3.99 -6.69 -5.36
N LEU A 82 3.24 -7.72 -4.99
CA LEU A 82 1.83 -7.62 -4.63
C LEU A 82 1.61 -8.54 -3.43
N LYS A 83 1.15 -7.98 -2.32
CA LYS A 83 0.94 -8.75 -1.09
C LYS A 83 -0.30 -8.27 -0.36
N GLN A 84 -0.91 -9.16 0.40
CA GLN A 84 -2.00 -8.80 1.28
C GLN A 84 -1.45 -8.14 2.55
N ILE A 85 -2.19 -7.18 3.09
CA ILE A 85 -1.86 -6.51 4.36
C ILE A 85 -2.62 -7.22 5.47
N LEU A 86 -1.90 -7.74 6.46
CA LEU A 86 -2.51 -8.47 7.58
C LEU A 86 -3.22 -7.54 8.53
N GLU A 87 -2.54 -6.51 9.00
CA GLU A 87 -3.11 -5.59 9.98
C GLU A 87 -4.01 -4.55 9.29
N LEU A 88 -5.01 -4.07 10.02
CA LEU A 88 -5.97 -3.10 9.52
C LEU A 88 -5.96 -1.84 10.38
N PRO A 89 -4.83 -1.10 10.42
CA PRO A 89 -4.77 0.11 11.22
C PRO A 89 -5.64 1.22 10.63
N ARG A 90 -5.90 2.24 11.45
CA ARG A 90 -6.67 3.41 11.03
C ARG A 90 -5.96 4.20 9.94
N TRP A 91 -4.65 4.41 10.09
CA TRP A 91 -3.84 5.20 9.15
C TRP A 91 -2.81 4.30 8.47
N ILE A 92 -2.62 4.49 7.19
CA ILE A 92 -1.58 3.78 6.42
C ILE A 92 -0.84 4.76 5.53
N ARG A 93 0.43 4.46 5.28
CA ARG A 93 1.24 5.19 4.30
C ARG A 93 2.42 4.33 3.84
N PRO A 94 2.94 4.56 2.63
CA PRO A 94 4.24 4.03 2.23
C PRO A 94 5.35 4.98 2.67
N LYS A 95 6.51 4.41 2.95
CA LYS A 95 7.72 5.17 3.24
C LYS A 95 8.85 4.60 2.41
N VAL A 96 9.51 5.45 1.64
CA VAL A 96 10.62 5.06 0.78
C VAL A 96 11.92 5.46 1.45
N THR A 97 12.88 4.55 1.48
CA THR A 97 14.22 4.82 2.03
C THR A 97 15.27 4.52 0.99
N ALA A 98 16.31 5.34 0.94
CA ALA A 98 17.42 5.22 0.00
C ALA A 98 16.98 5.34 -1.46
N GLY A 99 17.85 4.99 -2.39
CA GLY A 99 17.55 5.01 -3.82
C GLY A 99 17.97 6.30 -4.50
N VAL A 100 18.27 6.18 -5.78
CA VAL A 100 18.66 7.29 -6.66
C VAL A 100 17.84 7.16 -7.95
N GLY A 101 17.19 8.26 -8.34
CA GLY A 101 16.34 8.25 -9.54
C GLY A 101 15.12 7.37 -9.40
N SER A 102 14.64 7.16 -8.19
CA SER A 102 13.48 6.31 -7.93
C SER A 102 12.20 7.01 -8.36
N ALA A 103 11.25 6.21 -8.85
CA ALA A 103 9.89 6.67 -9.15
C ALA A 103 8.97 5.49 -8.85
N ILE A 104 8.53 5.38 -7.61
CA ILE A 104 7.83 4.19 -7.11
C ILE A 104 6.35 4.49 -6.98
N ASN A 105 5.54 3.56 -7.45
CA ASN A 105 4.09 3.64 -7.33
C ASN A 105 3.62 2.61 -6.31
N VAL A 106 2.81 3.05 -5.36
CA VAL A 106 2.20 2.18 -4.36
C VAL A 106 0.69 2.32 -4.49
N ILE A 107 0.03 1.19 -4.71
CA ILE A 107 -1.41 1.15 -4.91
C ILE A 107 -2.00 0.16 -3.91
N VAL A 108 -2.89 0.65 -3.06
CA VAL A 108 -3.62 -0.18 -2.11
C VAL A 108 -5.03 -0.37 -2.63
N ASN A 109 -5.44 -1.63 -2.74
CA ASN A 109 -6.81 -2.00 -3.04
C ASN A 109 -7.46 -2.47 -1.75
N ALA A 110 -8.58 -1.85 -1.38
CA ALA A 110 -9.29 -2.18 -0.15
C ALA A 110 -10.78 -2.33 -0.45
N ARG A 111 -11.45 -3.14 0.34
CA ARG A 111 -12.90 -3.32 0.22
C ARG A 111 -13.59 -2.79 1.46
N GLY A 112 -14.76 -2.18 1.26
CA GLY A 112 -15.64 -1.79 2.34
C GLY A 112 -16.82 -2.74 2.43
N ASP A 113 -17.29 -2.98 3.65
CA ASP A 113 -18.51 -3.77 3.88
C ASP A 113 -19.57 -2.81 4.39
N PHE A 114 -20.18 -2.12 3.46
CA PHE A 114 -21.26 -1.19 3.79
C PHE A 114 -22.59 -1.89 3.60
N ARG A 115 -23.40 -1.88 4.61
CA ARG A 115 -24.72 -2.49 4.59
C ARG A 115 -25.82 -1.46 4.76
#